data_65bbbc4520c61711b76e6307026a0aa6
#
_entry.id   65bbbc4520c61711b76e6307026a0aa6
#
_cell.length_a   1.000
_cell.length_b   1.000
_cell.length_c   1.000
_cell.angle_alpha   90.00
_cell.angle_beta   90.00
_cell.angle_gamma   90.00
#
_symmetry.space_group_name_H-M   'P 1'
#
loop_
_entity.id
_entity.type
_entity.pdbx_description
1 polymer ?
#
loop_
_entity_poly.entity_id
_entity_poly.type
_entity_poly.pdbx_seq_one_letter_code
_entity_poly.pdbx_strand_id
1 'polypeptide(L)'
;MNIVNFSFDPEEKYTFWSGITGGFFLALAYFGTDQSQVGRYLSGKSVRESQMGLLMNGLLKVPMQFFILLTGVMVFVFFQFNPVPLNFNPNNKIIVENSPFKKEYHSLEKKLEALSEDKKVINLLYIDQLNQDYDNPILRKEMIALSDKEKDLRDRAKEIISKADSHSETNDKDYVFFHFILNYLPKGLIGLLLAVIISAAMSSTASGLNALASTTTIDIYKRNLQEEKSDKHYLNASKLFTLFWGIIAILFACIGTLFENLIQLVNIIGSIFYGTVLGIFLVGIYSKRIQSNAIFYSAVLSQITIFIIYYFAIYIYPSGEERLGYLWLNFIGATLTIVLAWLLERLVFKNQKAFAN
;
A
#
# COMPACT_ATOMS: atom_id res chain seq x y z
N MET A 1 18.49 -4.25 16.61
CA MET A 1 17.31 -4.32 15.71
C MET A 1 17.70 -5.21 14.53
N ASN A 2 17.03 -6.34 14.34
CA ASN A 2 17.29 -7.17 13.15
C ASN A 2 16.65 -6.49 11.93
N ILE A 3 17.45 -6.13 10.95
CA ILE A 3 17.00 -5.45 9.73
C ILE A 3 16.13 -6.37 8.87
N VAL A 4 16.41 -7.68 8.90
CA VAL A 4 15.67 -8.71 8.17
C VAL A 4 15.25 -9.79 9.15
N ASN A 5 13.96 -10.11 9.16
CA ASN A 5 13.42 -11.20 9.95
C ASN A 5 13.39 -12.48 9.09
N PHE A 6 14.20 -13.46 9.46
CA PHE A 6 14.29 -14.77 8.79
C PHE A 6 13.40 -15.84 9.43
N SER A 7 12.59 -15.48 10.43
CA SER A 7 11.64 -16.43 11.02
C SER A 7 10.65 -16.92 9.97
N PHE A 8 10.36 -18.22 9.96
CA PHE A 8 9.27 -18.77 9.17
C PHE A 8 7.99 -18.74 10.03
N ASP A 9 7.50 -17.52 10.24
CA ASP A 9 6.27 -17.28 10.97
C ASP A 9 5.20 -16.74 10.02
N PRO A 10 4.15 -17.51 9.73
CA PRO A 10 3.06 -17.05 8.84
C PRO A 10 2.22 -15.92 9.43
N GLU A 11 2.25 -15.72 10.76
CA GLU A 11 1.48 -14.66 11.45
C GLU A 11 2.15 -13.30 11.26
N GLU A 12 3.49 -13.27 11.13
CA GLU A 12 4.21 -12.02 10.89
C GLU A 12 4.02 -11.52 9.45
N LYS A 13 3.64 -10.24 9.32
CA LYS A 13 3.36 -9.59 8.03
C LYS A 13 4.57 -9.51 7.11
N TYR A 14 5.74 -9.19 7.68
CA TYR A 14 6.95 -8.86 6.92
C TYR A 14 8.13 -9.71 7.38
N THR A 15 8.21 -10.92 6.86
CA THR A 15 9.37 -11.80 6.99
C THR A 15 10.06 -11.97 5.65
N PHE A 16 11.28 -12.47 5.65
CA PHE A 16 11.97 -12.83 4.42
C PHE A 16 11.13 -13.79 3.55
N TRP A 17 10.47 -14.76 4.19
CA TRP A 17 9.67 -15.77 3.50
C TRP A 17 8.36 -15.20 2.94
N SER A 18 7.64 -14.37 3.70
CA SER A 18 6.43 -13.70 3.21
C SER A 18 6.75 -12.74 2.06
N GLY A 19 7.93 -12.10 2.08
CA GLY A 19 8.41 -11.23 1.01
C GLY A 19 8.73 -12.00 -0.28
N ILE A 20 9.51 -13.09 -0.19
CA ILE A 20 9.88 -13.89 -1.38
C ILE A 20 8.67 -14.63 -1.95
N THR A 21 7.83 -15.23 -1.11
CA THR A 21 6.67 -15.99 -1.61
C THR A 21 5.50 -15.06 -1.92
N GLY A 22 4.87 -14.49 -0.89
CA GLY A 22 3.69 -13.65 -1.05
C GLY A 22 3.94 -12.39 -1.88
N GLY A 23 5.05 -11.70 -1.62
CA GLY A 23 5.47 -10.52 -2.39
C GLY A 23 5.80 -10.83 -3.85
N PHE A 24 6.41 -11.98 -4.14
CA PHE A 24 6.66 -12.42 -5.52
C PHE A 24 5.34 -12.65 -6.28
N PHE A 25 4.38 -13.36 -5.67
CA PHE A 25 3.07 -13.59 -6.31
C PHE A 25 2.28 -12.30 -6.46
N LEU A 26 2.35 -11.38 -5.49
CA LEU A 26 1.77 -10.04 -5.60
C LEU A 26 2.37 -9.26 -6.79
N ALA A 27 3.70 -9.24 -6.90
CA ALA A 27 4.39 -8.57 -7.99
C ALA A 27 4.06 -9.22 -9.35
N LEU A 28 4.03 -10.56 -9.42
CA LEU A 28 3.69 -11.28 -10.64
C LEU A 28 2.25 -10.98 -11.09
N ALA A 29 1.30 -10.89 -10.16
CA ALA A 29 -0.07 -10.49 -10.45
C ALA A 29 -0.13 -9.04 -10.95
N TYR A 30 0.48 -8.12 -10.23
CA TYR A 30 0.47 -6.69 -10.55
C TYR A 30 1.10 -6.41 -11.93
N PHE A 31 2.26 -6.97 -12.22
CA PHE A 31 2.95 -6.76 -13.50
C PHE A 31 2.43 -7.62 -14.65
N GLY A 32 1.77 -8.74 -14.35
CA GLY A 32 1.33 -9.69 -15.37
C GLY A 32 -0.15 -9.64 -15.68
N THR A 33 -1.00 -9.15 -14.79
CA THR A 33 -2.45 -9.22 -14.95
C THR A 33 -3.19 -7.90 -14.78
N ASP A 34 -2.58 -6.89 -14.15
CA ASP A 34 -3.21 -5.59 -13.97
C ASP A 34 -3.22 -4.80 -15.28
N GLN A 35 -4.41 -4.55 -15.84
CA GLN A 35 -4.58 -3.86 -17.11
C GLN A 35 -3.95 -2.46 -17.12
N SER A 36 -3.93 -1.75 -16.01
CA SER A 36 -3.33 -0.42 -15.92
C SER A 36 -1.81 -0.44 -16.09
N GLN A 37 -1.16 -1.56 -15.73
CA GLN A 37 0.27 -1.78 -15.90
C GLN A 37 0.58 -2.45 -17.23
N VAL A 38 -0.10 -3.56 -17.53
CA VAL A 38 0.09 -4.34 -18.76
C VAL A 38 -0.15 -3.50 -20.00
N GLY A 39 -1.18 -2.64 -20.00
CA GLY A 39 -1.48 -1.72 -21.08
C GLY A 39 -0.32 -0.78 -21.44
N ARG A 40 0.49 -0.39 -20.46
CA ARG A 40 1.69 0.45 -20.69
C ARG A 40 2.79 -0.31 -21.44
N TYR A 41 2.97 -1.59 -21.16
CA TYR A 41 3.97 -2.41 -21.86
C TYR A 41 3.52 -2.76 -23.29
N LEU A 42 2.22 -3.07 -23.44
CA LEU A 42 1.65 -3.43 -24.73
C LEU A 42 1.52 -2.26 -25.69
N SER A 43 1.64 -1.01 -25.21
CA SER A 43 1.68 0.18 -26.08
C SER A 43 3.00 0.38 -26.81
N GLY A 44 4.03 -0.43 -26.52
CA GLY A 44 5.30 -0.43 -27.25
C GLY A 44 5.15 -0.85 -28.71
N LYS A 45 5.98 -0.32 -29.60
CA LYS A 45 5.94 -0.61 -31.06
C LYS A 45 6.34 -2.06 -31.38
N SER A 46 7.02 -2.74 -30.47
CA SER A 46 7.48 -4.11 -30.65
C SER A 46 7.57 -4.87 -29.33
N VAL A 47 7.51 -6.19 -29.41
CA VAL A 47 7.69 -7.08 -28.24
C VAL A 47 9.03 -6.82 -27.55
N ARG A 48 10.08 -6.52 -28.33
CA ARG A 48 11.42 -6.22 -27.79
C ARG A 48 11.42 -4.92 -26.96
N GLU A 49 10.72 -3.88 -27.41
CA GLU A 49 10.57 -2.65 -26.64
C GLU A 49 9.83 -2.89 -25.32
N SER A 50 8.75 -3.67 -25.35
CA SER A 50 8.01 -4.05 -24.14
C SER A 50 8.85 -4.85 -23.15
N GLN A 51 9.62 -5.83 -23.64
CA GLN A 51 10.54 -6.62 -22.83
C GLN A 51 11.66 -5.74 -22.23
N MET A 52 12.23 -4.84 -23.03
CA MET A 52 13.26 -3.90 -22.55
C MET A 52 12.71 -2.93 -21.52
N GLY A 53 11.47 -2.43 -21.72
CA GLY A 53 10.79 -1.56 -20.76
C GLY A 53 10.56 -2.25 -19.40
N LEU A 54 10.13 -3.53 -19.40
CA LEU A 54 9.98 -4.33 -18.19
C LEU A 54 11.33 -4.57 -17.49
N LEU A 55 12.37 -4.92 -18.26
CA LEU A 55 13.72 -5.13 -17.71
C LEU A 55 14.25 -3.86 -17.06
N MET A 56 14.16 -2.72 -17.76
CA MET A 56 14.58 -1.41 -17.25
C MET A 56 13.78 -1.00 -16.01
N ASN A 57 12.48 -1.25 -15.99
CA ASN A 57 11.66 -0.99 -14.80
C ASN A 57 12.16 -1.81 -13.60
N GLY A 58 12.46 -3.10 -13.77
CA GLY A 58 13.02 -3.94 -12.72
C GLY A 58 14.39 -3.43 -12.22
N LEU A 59 15.30 -3.10 -13.14
CA LEU A 59 16.64 -2.64 -12.80
C LEU A 59 16.65 -1.27 -12.09
N LEU A 60 15.79 -0.33 -12.52
CA LEU A 60 15.77 1.02 -11.98
C LEU A 60 14.90 1.12 -10.71
N LYS A 61 13.82 0.33 -10.63
CA LYS A 61 12.88 0.41 -9.51
C LYS A 61 13.51 -0.02 -8.18
N VAL A 62 14.37 -1.04 -8.20
CA VAL A 62 15.03 -1.52 -6.96
C VAL A 62 15.92 -0.44 -6.33
N PRO A 63 16.91 0.15 -7.02
CA PRO A 63 17.71 1.22 -6.43
C PRO A 63 16.87 2.48 -6.14
N MET A 64 15.90 2.82 -6.97
CA MET A 64 14.99 3.93 -6.72
C MET A 64 14.21 3.73 -5.41
N GLN A 65 13.68 2.54 -5.17
CA GLN A 65 12.97 2.21 -3.93
C GLN A 65 13.88 2.35 -2.70
N PHE A 66 15.15 1.94 -2.83
CA PHE A 66 16.14 2.14 -1.76
C PHE A 66 16.30 3.64 -1.43
N PHE A 67 16.47 4.50 -2.44
CA PHE A 67 16.62 5.94 -2.21
C PHE A 67 15.35 6.59 -1.63
N ILE A 68 14.16 6.13 -2.04
CA ILE A 68 12.89 6.60 -1.47
C ILE A 68 12.82 6.27 0.02
N LEU A 69 13.13 5.04 0.40
CA LEU A 69 13.15 4.62 1.80
C LEU A 69 14.24 5.34 2.58
N LEU A 70 15.42 5.52 1.99
CA LEU A 70 16.50 6.29 2.59
C LEU A 70 16.08 7.73 2.87
N THR A 71 15.33 8.37 1.97
CA THR A 71 14.78 9.72 2.20
C THR A 71 13.91 9.74 3.46
N GLY A 72 13.05 8.74 3.67
CA GLY A 72 12.26 8.61 4.90
C GLY A 72 13.13 8.50 6.16
N VAL A 73 14.19 7.67 6.11
CA VAL A 73 15.16 7.54 7.20
C VAL A 73 15.89 8.88 7.45
N MET A 74 16.28 9.59 6.39
CA MET A 74 16.94 10.89 6.51
C MET A 74 16.04 11.94 7.19
N VAL A 75 14.75 11.97 6.88
CA VAL A 75 13.77 12.85 7.56
C VAL A 75 13.63 12.46 9.03
N PHE A 76 13.58 11.16 9.34
CA PHE A 76 13.57 10.69 10.73
C PHE A 76 14.83 11.15 11.48
N VAL A 77 16.02 10.96 10.90
CA VAL A 77 17.29 11.41 11.48
C VAL A 77 17.30 12.92 11.66
N PHE A 78 16.81 13.68 10.69
CA PHE A 78 16.71 15.14 10.78
C PHE A 78 15.96 15.58 12.04
N PHE A 79 14.82 14.95 12.33
CA PHE A 79 14.02 15.26 13.51
C PHE A 79 14.59 14.73 14.84
N GLN A 80 15.68 13.95 14.82
CA GLN A 80 16.44 13.65 16.04
C GLN A 80 17.28 14.84 16.55
N PHE A 81 17.54 15.84 15.69
CA PHE A 81 18.39 16.99 15.96
C PHE A 81 17.68 18.34 15.82
N ASN A 82 16.44 18.32 15.34
CA ASN A 82 15.66 19.53 15.10
C ASN A 82 14.32 19.47 15.87
N PRO A 83 13.75 20.63 16.24
CA PRO A 83 12.50 20.68 16.98
C PRO A 83 11.37 19.96 16.25
N VAL A 84 10.56 19.24 17.00
CA VAL A 84 9.39 18.52 16.50
C VAL A 84 8.13 19.05 17.19
N PRO A 85 7.00 19.20 16.47
CA PRO A 85 5.73 19.54 17.10
C PRO A 85 5.18 18.34 17.89
N LEU A 86 4.31 18.59 18.86
CA LEU A 86 3.58 17.53 19.57
C LEU A 86 2.70 16.69 18.65
N ASN A 87 2.10 17.33 17.65
CA ASN A 87 1.34 16.69 16.60
C ASN A 87 1.65 17.40 15.27
N PHE A 88 1.91 16.65 14.21
CA PHE A 88 2.29 17.20 12.90
C PHE A 88 1.10 17.71 12.09
N ASN A 89 -0.15 17.32 12.44
CA ASN A 89 -1.34 17.85 11.80
C ASN A 89 -1.65 19.27 12.32
N PRO A 90 -1.52 20.32 11.47
CA PRO A 90 -1.72 21.70 11.91
C PRO A 90 -3.15 22.00 12.37
N ASN A 91 -4.15 21.27 11.84
CA ASN A 91 -5.55 21.45 12.24
C ASN A 91 -5.76 21.06 13.71
N ASN A 92 -5.09 20.03 14.20
CA ASN A 92 -5.19 19.59 15.58
C ASN A 92 -4.72 20.68 16.55
N LYS A 93 -3.69 21.43 16.21
CA LYS A 93 -3.23 22.58 17.00
C LYS A 93 -4.32 23.65 17.05
N ILE A 94 -4.96 23.98 15.93
CA ILE A 94 -6.04 24.99 15.85
C ILE A 94 -7.24 24.55 16.71
N ILE A 95 -7.61 23.27 16.65
CA ILE A 95 -8.71 22.68 17.43
C ILE A 95 -8.43 22.86 18.93
N VAL A 96 -7.25 22.46 19.39
CA VAL A 96 -6.87 22.55 20.80
C VAL A 96 -6.74 24.01 21.28
N GLU A 97 -6.23 24.91 20.46
CA GLU A 97 -6.12 26.34 20.80
C GLU A 97 -7.48 27.01 21.04
N ASN A 98 -8.54 26.50 20.39
CA ASN A 98 -9.91 26.96 20.58
C ASN A 98 -10.69 26.17 21.67
N SER A 99 -10.02 25.28 22.40
CA SER A 99 -10.62 24.43 23.42
C SER A 99 -10.22 24.84 24.86
N PRO A 100 -10.92 24.37 25.90
CA PRO A 100 -10.51 24.57 27.28
C PRO A 100 -9.14 23.95 27.61
N PHE A 101 -8.64 23.02 26.80
CA PHE A 101 -7.41 22.29 27.03
C PHE A 101 -6.14 23.01 26.54
N LYS A 102 -6.25 24.21 25.98
CA LYS A 102 -5.13 25.02 25.47
C LYS A 102 -3.94 25.11 26.42
N LYS A 103 -4.19 25.41 27.70
CA LYS A 103 -3.12 25.57 28.71
C LYS A 103 -2.35 24.28 28.95
N GLU A 104 -3.06 23.15 29.01
CA GLU A 104 -2.48 21.82 29.20
C GLU A 104 -1.60 21.43 28.01
N TYR A 105 -2.10 21.64 26.79
CA TYR A 105 -1.36 21.36 25.57
C TYR A 105 -0.07 22.19 25.46
N HIS A 106 -0.13 23.50 25.74
CA HIS A 106 1.08 24.34 25.78
C HIS A 106 2.08 23.91 26.85
N SER A 107 1.62 23.38 27.97
CA SER A 107 2.52 22.78 28.98
C SER A 107 3.27 21.59 28.43
N LEU A 108 2.60 20.74 27.62
CA LEU A 108 3.24 19.61 26.94
C LEU A 108 4.20 20.07 25.83
N GLU A 109 3.85 21.13 25.06
CA GLU A 109 4.77 21.70 24.06
C GLU A 109 6.09 22.13 24.69
N LYS A 110 6.05 22.86 25.80
CA LYS A 110 7.27 23.28 26.53
C LYS A 110 8.09 22.11 27.05
N LYS A 111 7.42 21.06 27.54
CA LYS A 111 8.12 19.84 27.98
C LYS A 111 8.80 19.12 26.84
N LEU A 112 8.13 19.05 25.69
CA LEU A 112 8.70 18.43 24.49
C LEU A 112 9.89 19.23 23.95
N GLU A 113 9.82 20.57 23.98
CA GLU A 113 10.91 21.44 23.55
C GLU A 113 12.16 21.22 24.42
N ALA A 114 12.02 21.21 25.74
CA ALA A 114 13.12 20.90 26.66
C ALA A 114 13.68 19.49 26.44
N LEU A 115 12.80 18.48 26.28
CA LEU A 115 13.20 17.12 26.01
C LEU A 115 13.95 16.98 24.68
N SER A 116 13.55 17.76 23.66
CA SER A 116 14.21 17.76 22.34
C SER A 116 15.64 18.27 22.39
N GLU A 117 15.89 19.28 23.22
CA GLU A 117 17.25 19.78 23.44
C GLU A 117 18.13 18.77 24.22
N ASP A 118 17.60 18.14 25.27
CA ASP A 118 18.29 17.06 25.99
C ASP A 118 18.64 15.91 25.05
N LYS A 119 17.66 15.49 24.24
CA LYS A 119 17.82 14.42 23.25
C LYS A 119 18.90 14.74 22.22
N LYS A 120 18.93 15.97 21.74
CA LYS A 120 19.96 16.45 20.80
C LYS A 120 21.36 16.36 21.39
N VAL A 121 21.55 16.81 22.65
CA VAL A 121 22.83 16.72 23.33
C VAL A 121 23.30 15.28 23.48
N ILE A 122 22.43 14.39 23.97
CA ILE A 122 22.76 12.99 24.16
C ILE A 122 23.07 12.31 22.82
N ASN A 123 22.32 12.61 21.76
CA ASN A 123 22.58 12.07 20.43
C ASN A 123 23.96 12.51 19.90
N LEU A 124 24.33 13.77 20.07
CA LEU A 124 25.64 14.28 19.65
C LEU A 124 26.78 13.64 20.44
N LEU A 125 26.63 13.49 21.77
CA LEU A 125 27.61 12.81 22.61
C LEU A 125 27.79 11.35 22.21
N TYR A 126 26.70 10.65 21.90
CA TYR A 126 26.75 9.27 21.46
C TYR A 126 27.45 9.11 20.10
N ILE A 127 27.17 10.03 19.13
CA ILE A 127 27.85 10.05 17.84
C ILE A 127 29.35 10.31 17.99
N ASP A 128 29.74 11.24 18.87
CA ASP A 128 31.16 11.53 19.12
C ASP A 128 31.90 10.31 19.66
N GLN A 129 31.27 9.56 20.54
CA GLN A 129 31.87 8.34 21.08
C GLN A 129 31.90 7.21 20.04
N LEU A 130 30.85 7.07 19.20
CA LEU A 130 30.87 6.12 18.08
C LEU A 130 31.98 6.41 17.07
N ASN A 131 32.29 7.68 16.81
CA ASN A 131 33.41 8.08 15.95
C ASN A 131 34.77 7.71 16.55
N GLN A 132 34.83 7.42 17.85
CA GLN A 132 36.00 6.91 18.57
C GLN A 132 35.97 5.38 18.75
N ASP A 133 35.13 4.68 17.96
CA ASP A 133 34.89 3.25 18.03
C ASP A 133 34.39 2.73 19.41
N TYR A 134 33.75 3.61 20.18
CA TYR A 134 33.19 3.28 21.49
C TYR A 134 31.66 3.31 21.49
N ASP A 135 31.02 2.13 21.53
CA ASP A 135 29.56 2.00 21.75
C ASP A 135 29.24 2.09 23.25
N ASN A 136 28.78 3.25 23.70
CA ASN A 136 28.45 3.50 25.09
C ASN A 136 27.04 2.99 25.45
N PRO A 137 26.91 1.90 26.23
CA PRO A 137 25.62 1.32 26.57
C PRO A 137 24.77 2.22 27.50
N ILE A 138 25.39 3.14 28.22
CA ILE A 138 24.71 4.06 29.13
C ILE A 138 23.99 5.13 28.30
N LEU A 139 24.71 5.79 27.39
CA LEU A 139 24.10 6.79 26.49
C LEU A 139 23.01 6.16 25.62
N ARG A 140 23.21 4.93 25.15
CA ARG A 140 22.19 4.20 24.39
C ARG A 140 20.92 3.95 25.19
N LYS A 141 21.01 3.60 26.46
CA LYS A 141 19.85 3.46 27.36
C LYS A 141 19.17 4.79 27.58
N GLU A 142 19.94 5.87 27.74
CA GLU A 142 19.41 7.21 27.93
C GLU A 142 18.67 7.71 26.70
N MET A 143 19.20 7.50 25.49
CA MET A 143 18.51 7.78 24.23
C MET A 143 17.14 7.06 24.13
N ILE A 144 17.09 5.78 24.53
CA ILE A 144 15.84 5.02 24.54
C ILE A 144 14.87 5.63 25.55
N ALA A 145 15.33 5.93 26.78
CA ALA A 145 14.49 6.54 27.81
C ALA A 145 13.93 7.90 27.41
N LEU A 146 14.72 8.74 26.72
CA LEU A 146 14.25 10.03 26.20
C LEU A 146 13.23 9.83 25.07
N SER A 147 13.42 8.82 24.21
CA SER A 147 12.45 8.49 23.15
C SER A 147 11.12 7.98 23.72
N ASP A 148 11.16 7.20 24.81
CA ASP A 148 9.95 6.73 25.49
C ASP A 148 9.19 7.90 26.16
N LYS A 149 9.91 8.85 26.76
CA LYS A 149 9.32 10.10 27.29
C LYS A 149 8.68 10.94 26.20
N GLU A 150 9.34 11.07 25.05
CA GLU A 150 8.75 11.77 23.89
C GLU A 150 7.45 11.12 23.44
N LYS A 151 7.43 9.80 23.37
CA LYS A 151 6.23 9.03 23.02
C LYS A 151 5.10 9.29 24.02
N ASP A 152 5.37 9.24 25.32
CA ASP A 152 4.38 9.53 26.37
C ASP A 152 3.78 10.94 26.21
N LEU A 153 4.61 11.97 25.98
CA LEU A 153 4.13 13.33 25.76
C LEU A 153 3.22 13.42 24.51
N ARG A 154 3.58 12.74 23.43
CA ARG A 154 2.77 12.70 22.20
C ARG A 154 1.47 11.96 22.40
N ASP A 155 1.47 10.85 23.13
CA ASP A 155 0.25 10.08 23.41
C ASP A 155 -0.72 10.88 24.29
N ARG A 156 -0.22 11.61 25.29
CA ARG A 156 -1.02 12.58 26.07
C ARG A 156 -1.58 13.72 25.21
N ALA A 157 -0.78 14.21 24.25
CA ALA A 157 -1.27 15.23 23.34
C ALA A 157 -2.40 14.71 22.45
N LYS A 158 -2.36 13.45 21.99
CA LYS A 158 -3.45 12.80 21.25
C LYS A 158 -4.71 12.67 22.09
N GLU A 159 -4.58 12.34 23.38
CA GLU A 159 -5.72 12.31 24.30
C GLU A 159 -6.38 13.68 24.44
N ILE A 160 -5.58 14.75 24.56
CA ILE A 160 -6.08 16.13 24.65
C ILE A 160 -6.79 16.51 23.33
N ILE A 161 -6.23 16.18 22.18
CA ILE A 161 -6.85 16.42 20.87
C ILE A 161 -8.20 15.71 20.79
N SER A 162 -8.28 14.42 21.15
CA SER A 162 -9.54 13.66 21.17
C SER A 162 -10.57 14.21 22.14
N LYS A 163 -10.14 14.77 23.29
CA LYS A 163 -11.06 15.45 24.25
C LYS A 163 -11.53 16.79 23.71
N ALA A 164 -10.73 17.50 22.93
CA ALA A 164 -11.09 18.76 22.33
C ALA A 164 -12.07 18.58 21.15
N ASP A 165 -11.88 17.55 20.35
CA ASP A 165 -12.78 17.13 19.28
C ASP A 165 -12.68 15.63 19.05
N SER A 166 -13.76 14.90 19.35
CA SER A 166 -13.84 13.45 19.20
C SER A 166 -13.78 12.96 17.75
N HIS A 167 -13.98 13.85 16.78
CA HIS A 167 -13.89 13.53 15.34
C HIS A 167 -12.53 13.86 14.73
N SER A 168 -11.61 14.48 15.49
CA SER A 168 -10.29 14.82 14.99
C SER A 168 -9.41 13.57 14.82
N GLU A 169 -8.70 13.51 13.71
CA GLU A 169 -7.72 12.47 13.44
C GLU A 169 -6.45 12.75 14.26
N THR A 170 -6.16 11.87 15.21
CA THR A 170 -4.97 11.99 16.07
C THR A 170 -3.71 11.37 15.45
N ASN A 171 -3.86 10.51 14.43
CA ASN A 171 -2.74 9.94 13.68
C ASN A 171 -2.15 11.02 12.75
N ASP A 172 -0.90 11.37 13.00
CA ASP A 172 -0.20 12.44 12.30
C ASP A 172 0.99 11.96 11.44
N LYS A 173 1.12 10.65 11.24
CA LYS A 173 2.26 10.05 10.51
C LYS A 173 2.38 10.58 9.07
N ASP A 174 1.26 10.77 8.39
CA ASP A 174 1.23 11.23 7.02
C ASP A 174 1.60 12.72 6.88
N TYR A 175 1.53 13.48 7.99
CA TYR A 175 1.87 14.90 8.02
C TYR A 175 3.37 15.18 8.24
N VAL A 176 4.15 14.19 8.71
CA VAL A 176 5.57 14.37 9.03
C VAL A 176 6.37 14.88 7.83
N PHE A 177 6.19 14.22 6.67
CA PHE A 177 6.91 14.58 5.45
C PHE A 177 6.46 15.93 4.89
N PHE A 178 5.17 16.23 4.94
CA PHE A 178 4.63 17.54 4.56
C PHE A 178 5.14 18.65 5.47
N HIS A 179 5.19 18.40 6.78
CA HIS A 179 5.75 19.35 7.74
C HIS A 179 7.21 19.66 7.42
N PHE A 180 8.01 18.65 7.11
CA PHE A 180 9.41 18.82 6.69
C PHE A 180 9.51 19.67 5.42
N ILE A 181 8.75 19.35 4.37
CA ILE A 181 8.76 20.09 3.11
C ILE A 181 8.40 21.57 3.35
N LEU A 182 7.30 21.83 4.04
CA LEU A 182 6.75 23.18 4.18
C LEU A 182 7.61 24.10 5.06
N ASN A 183 8.33 23.55 6.05
CA ASN A 183 9.04 24.36 7.02
C ASN A 183 10.56 24.44 6.80
N TYR A 184 11.15 23.45 6.09
CA TYR A 184 12.61 23.35 5.98
C TYR A 184 13.14 23.45 4.55
N LEU A 185 12.30 23.36 3.53
CA LEU A 185 12.74 23.51 2.15
C LEU A 185 12.58 24.94 1.61
N PRO A 186 13.42 25.36 0.68
CA PRO A 186 13.24 26.62 -0.03
C PRO A 186 11.90 26.69 -0.78
N LYS A 187 11.26 27.85 -0.78
CA LYS A 187 9.92 28.06 -1.37
C LYS A 187 9.80 27.56 -2.81
N GLY A 188 10.83 27.73 -3.64
CA GLY A 188 10.84 27.24 -5.02
C GLY A 188 10.78 25.70 -5.13
N LEU A 189 11.50 24.99 -4.25
CA LEU A 189 11.45 23.52 -4.18
C LEU A 189 10.11 23.02 -3.66
N ILE A 190 9.48 23.72 -2.72
CA ILE A 190 8.15 23.39 -2.23
C ILE A 190 7.14 23.38 -3.39
N GLY A 191 7.11 24.45 -4.20
CA GLY A 191 6.22 24.55 -5.37
C GLY A 191 6.50 23.45 -6.40
N LEU A 192 7.76 23.15 -6.68
CA LEU A 192 8.16 22.09 -7.59
C LEU A 192 7.70 20.71 -7.10
N LEU A 193 7.92 20.39 -5.82
CA LEU A 193 7.50 19.12 -5.23
C LEU A 193 5.99 18.95 -5.23
N LEU A 194 5.24 20.00 -4.88
CA LEU A 194 3.77 19.96 -4.96
C LEU A 194 3.30 19.72 -6.39
N ALA A 195 3.88 20.39 -7.38
CA ALA A 195 3.56 20.17 -8.79
C ALA A 195 3.85 18.73 -9.24
N VAL A 196 4.99 18.16 -8.82
CA VAL A 196 5.36 16.77 -9.09
C VAL A 196 4.36 15.79 -8.47
N ILE A 197 4.00 15.98 -7.20
CA ILE A 197 3.04 15.12 -6.48
C ILE A 197 1.68 15.14 -7.20
N ILE A 198 1.16 16.32 -7.51
CA ILE A 198 -0.12 16.46 -8.23
C ILE A 198 -0.04 15.81 -9.62
N SER A 199 1.02 16.07 -10.38
CA SER A 199 1.20 15.49 -11.72
C SER A 199 1.28 13.95 -11.67
N ALA A 200 1.98 13.38 -10.70
CA ALA A 200 2.10 11.94 -10.51
C ALA A 200 0.74 11.32 -10.13
N ALA A 201 -0.02 11.96 -9.22
CA ALA A 201 -1.35 11.52 -8.84
C ALA A 201 -2.31 11.54 -10.03
N MET A 202 -2.34 12.65 -10.79
CA MET A 202 -3.19 12.77 -12.00
C MET A 202 -2.85 11.71 -13.06
N SER A 203 -1.56 11.48 -13.32
CA SER A 203 -1.10 10.49 -14.29
C SER A 203 -1.53 9.06 -13.91
N SER A 204 -1.35 8.67 -12.66
CA SER A 204 -1.72 7.33 -12.17
C SER A 204 -3.24 7.13 -12.17
N THR A 205 -4.00 8.12 -11.70
CA THR A 205 -5.46 8.10 -11.69
C THR A 205 -6.03 8.01 -13.10
N ALA A 206 -5.53 8.83 -14.04
CA ALA A 206 -5.96 8.79 -15.43
C ALA A 206 -5.72 7.43 -16.08
N SER A 207 -4.56 6.81 -15.84
CA SER A 207 -4.24 5.47 -16.33
C SER A 207 -5.17 4.40 -15.75
N GLY A 208 -5.45 4.42 -14.46
CA GLY A 208 -6.36 3.51 -13.79
C GLY A 208 -7.80 3.63 -14.31
N LEU A 209 -8.31 4.86 -14.39
CA LEU A 209 -9.66 5.11 -14.92
C LEU A 209 -9.80 4.68 -16.38
N ASN A 210 -8.79 4.95 -17.21
CA ASN A 210 -8.78 4.50 -18.60
C ASN A 210 -8.76 2.98 -18.72
N ALA A 211 -7.99 2.28 -17.88
CA ALA A 211 -7.97 0.81 -17.83
C ALA A 211 -9.35 0.25 -17.46
N LEU A 212 -9.98 0.75 -16.41
CA LEU A 212 -11.32 0.34 -15.97
C LEU A 212 -12.37 0.62 -17.05
N ALA A 213 -12.36 1.80 -17.64
CA ALA A 213 -13.32 2.19 -18.69
C ALA A 213 -13.15 1.35 -19.95
N SER A 214 -11.92 1.11 -20.41
CA SER A 214 -11.65 0.31 -21.61
C SER A 214 -12.04 -1.15 -21.41
N THR A 215 -11.68 -1.77 -20.30
CA THR A 215 -12.08 -3.13 -19.96
C THR A 215 -13.61 -3.25 -19.87
N THR A 216 -14.27 -2.30 -19.18
CA THR A 216 -15.74 -2.31 -19.11
C THR A 216 -16.38 -2.14 -20.48
N THR A 217 -15.84 -1.27 -21.33
CA THR A 217 -16.40 -1.02 -22.67
C THR A 217 -16.18 -2.19 -23.60
N ILE A 218 -14.98 -2.76 -23.64
CA ILE A 218 -14.60 -3.78 -24.62
C ILE A 218 -15.02 -5.17 -24.15
N ASP A 219 -14.64 -5.55 -22.92
CA ASP A 219 -14.80 -6.93 -22.47
C ASP A 219 -16.21 -7.21 -21.92
N ILE A 220 -16.90 -6.18 -21.38
CA ILE A 220 -18.23 -6.35 -20.83
C ILE A 220 -19.29 -5.79 -21.78
N TYR A 221 -19.22 -4.50 -22.11
CA TYR A 221 -20.28 -3.83 -22.86
C TYR A 221 -20.34 -4.31 -24.32
N LYS A 222 -19.26 -4.17 -25.09
CA LYS A 222 -19.19 -4.60 -26.50
C LYS A 222 -19.44 -6.09 -26.67
N ARG A 223 -18.88 -6.92 -25.81
CA ARG A 223 -18.98 -8.39 -25.90
C ARG A 223 -20.40 -8.91 -25.63
N ASN A 224 -21.20 -8.21 -24.82
CA ASN A 224 -22.57 -8.60 -24.49
C ASN A 224 -23.63 -7.97 -25.41
N LEU A 225 -23.26 -7.04 -26.28
CA LEU A 225 -24.17 -6.52 -27.27
C LEU A 225 -24.32 -7.50 -28.43
N GLN A 226 -25.59 -7.77 -28.84
CA GLN A 226 -25.90 -8.64 -29.99
C GLN A 226 -25.61 -7.95 -31.33
N GLU A 227 -25.60 -6.61 -31.36
CA GLU A 227 -25.36 -5.82 -32.58
C GLU A 227 -24.06 -5.03 -32.48
N GLU A 228 -23.27 -5.06 -33.56
CA GLU A 228 -22.12 -4.18 -33.67
C GLU A 228 -22.55 -2.70 -33.79
N LYS A 229 -22.03 -1.86 -32.93
CA LYS A 229 -22.25 -0.40 -32.96
C LYS A 229 -21.04 0.30 -33.58
N SER A 230 -21.21 1.58 -33.94
CA SER A 230 -20.12 2.37 -34.51
C SER A 230 -19.00 2.63 -33.48
N ASP A 231 -17.79 2.88 -33.96
CA ASP A 231 -16.64 3.22 -33.11
C ASP A 231 -16.90 4.47 -32.26
N LYS A 232 -17.66 5.45 -32.81
CA LYS A 232 -18.09 6.64 -32.08
C LYS A 232 -18.99 6.30 -30.90
N HIS A 233 -19.84 5.28 -31.02
CA HIS A 233 -20.68 4.80 -29.92
C HIS A 233 -19.83 4.22 -28.79
N TYR A 234 -18.87 3.34 -29.12
CA TYR A 234 -17.97 2.76 -28.11
C TYR A 234 -17.05 3.79 -27.46
N LEU A 235 -16.61 4.80 -28.21
CA LEU A 235 -15.85 5.91 -27.64
C LEU A 235 -16.68 6.72 -26.62
N ASN A 236 -17.95 7.00 -26.94
CA ASN A 236 -18.85 7.69 -26.03
C ASN A 236 -19.17 6.84 -24.78
N ALA A 237 -19.39 5.53 -24.96
CA ALA A 237 -19.57 4.59 -23.86
C ALA A 237 -18.33 4.56 -22.94
N SER A 238 -17.13 4.51 -23.53
CA SER A 238 -15.89 4.56 -22.75
C SER A 238 -15.75 5.84 -21.93
N LYS A 239 -16.10 7.00 -22.49
CA LYS A 239 -16.12 8.28 -21.74
C LYS A 239 -17.12 8.24 -20.58
N LEU A 240 -18.30 7.66 -20.79
CA LEU A 240 -19.30 7.51 -19.74
C LEU A 240 -18.82 6.58 -18.64
N PHE A 241 -18.21 5.45 -18.99
CA PHE A 241 -17.62 4.53 -18.01
C PHE A 241 -16.43 5.16 -17.29
N THR A 242 -15.64 6.03 -17.93
CA THR A 242 -14.59 6.79 -17.24
C THR A 242 -15.18 7.67 -16.14
N LEU A 243 -16.26 8.38 -16.43
CA LEU A 243 -16.98 9.19 -15.45
C LEU A 243 -17.56 8.34 -14.32
N PHE A 244 -18.20 7.23 -14.65
CA PHE A 244 -18.80 6.31 -13.69
C PHE A 244 -17.74 5.75 -12.72
N TRP A 245 -16.61 5.24 -13.23
CA TRP A 245 -15.52 4.76 -12.41
C TRP A 245 -14.83 5.87 -11.62
N GLY A 246 -14.78 7.10 -12.16
CA GLY A 246 -14.30 8.28 -11.45
C GLY A 246 -15.13 8.58 -10.21
N ILE A 247 -16.46 8.54 -10.33
CA ILE A 247 -17.38 8.72 -9.19
C ILE A 247 -17.15 7.63 -8.14
N ILE A 248 -17.06 6.36 -8.56
CA ILE A 248 -16.77 5.25 -7.64
C ILE A 248 -15.43 5.44 -6.92
N ALA A 249 -14.40 5.89 -7.65
CA ALA A 249 -13.08 6.15 -7.05
C ALA A 249 -13.14 7.27 -5.99
N ILE A 250 -13.92 8.33 -6.23
CA ILE A 250 -14.14 9.41 -5.25
C ILE A 250 -14.86 8.87 -4.01
N LEU A 251 -15.93 8.09 -4.19
CA LEU A 251 -16.66 7.48 -3.09
C LEU A 251 -15.75 6.56 -2.26
N PHE A 252 -14.92 5.77 -2.92
CA PHE A 252 -13.95 4.92 -2.24
C PHE A 252 -12.87 5.73 -1.49
N ALA A 253 -12.41 6.82 -2.07
CA ALA A 253 -11.45 7.72 -1.42
C ALA A 253 -12.01 8.33 -0.13
N CYS A 254 -13.30 8.68 -0.10
CA CYS A 254 -13.96 9.17 1.12
C CYS A 254 -14.01 8.13 2.25
N ILE A 255 -14.05 6.84 1.90
CA ILE A 255 -14.02 5.73 2.88
C ILE A 255 -12.58 5.41 3.29
N GLY A 256 -11.62 5.62 2.39
CA GLY A 256 -10.19 5.30 2.61
C GLY A 256 -9.56 6.05 3.78
N THR A 257 -10.07 7.21 4.14
CA THR A 257 -9.59 8.02 5.30
C THR A 257 -9.85 7.33 6.65
N LEU A 258 -10.67 6.29 6.71
CA LEU A 258 -10.93 5.51 7.92
C LEU A 258 -9.81 4.52 8.27
N PHE A 259 -8.80 4.37 7.40
CA PHE A 259 -7.71 3.42 7.61
C PHE A 259 -6.41 4.15 7.98
N GLU A 260 -5.74 3.65 9.01
CA GLU A 260 -4.51 4.26 9.54
C GLU A 260 -3.34 4.29 8.55
N ASN A 261 -3.29 3.34 7.61
CA ASN A 261 -2.21 3.22 6.64
C ASN A 261 -2.73 2.84 5.25
N LEU A 262 -2.76 3.83 4.35
CA LEU A 262 -3.26 3.66 2.97
C LEU A 262 -2.47 2.64 2.16
N ILE A 263 -1.15 2.56 2.33
CA ILE A 263 -0.31 1.58 1.62
C ILE A 263 -0.66 0.17 2.06
N GLN A 264 -0.84 -0.04 3.35
CA GLN A 264 -1.26 -1.33 3.88
C GLN A 264 -2.65 -1.72 3.39
N LEU A 265 -3.62 -0.79 3.38
CA LEU A 265 -4.96 -1.01 2.86
C LEU A 265 -4.95 -1.48 1.40
N VAL A 266 -4.21 -0.76 0.54
CA VAL A 266 -4.10 -1.11 -0.90
C VAL A 266 -3.46 -2.49 -1.07
N ASN A 267 -2.43 -2.81 -0.30
CA ASN A 267 -1.78 -4.11 -0.34
C ASN A 267 -2.70 -5.24 0.17
N ILE A 268 -3.48 -5.00 1.21
CA ILE A 268 -4.48 -5.98 1.70
C ILE A 268 -5.53 -6.24 0.62
N ILE A 269 -6.14 -5.18 0.06
CA ILE A 269 -7.14 -5.30 -1.01
C ILE A 269 -6.53 -6.03 -2.22
N GLY A 270 -5.34 -5.62 -2.62
CA GLY A 270 -4.61 -6.31 -3.70
C GLY A 270 -4.42 -7.78 -3.38
N SER A 271 -3.98 -8.13 -2.18
CA SER A 271 -3.72 -9.51 -1.79
C SER A 271 -4.97 -10.40 -1.74
N ILE A 272 -6.14 -9.82 -1.48
CA ILE A 272 -7.41 -10.54 -1.52
C ILE A 272 -7.78 -10.99 -2.95
N PHE A 273 -7.49 -10.17 -3.97
CA PHE A 273 -7.93 -10.42 -5.34
C PHE A 273 -6.82 -10.93 -6.27
N TYR A 274 -5.59 -10.41 -6.13
CA TYR A 274 -4.52 -10.65 -7.09
C TYR A 274 -4.11 -12.11 -7.19
N GLY A 275 -4.14 -12.86 -6.09
CA GLY A 275 -3.81 -14.28 -6.11
C GLY A 275 -4.75 -15.07 -7.02
N THR A 276 -6.05 -14.93 -6.85
CA THR A 276 -7.06 -15.62 -7.66
C THR A 276 -6.96 -15.21 -9.13
N VAL A 277 -6.85 -13.91 -9.41
CA VAL A 277 -6.70 -13.40 -10.79
C VAL A 277 -5.45 -13.96 -11.44
N LEU A 278 -4.31 -13.96 -10.76
CA LEU A 278 -3.08 -14.57 -11.26
C LEU A 278 -3.26 -16.05 -11.58
N GLY A 279 -3.94 -16.80 -10.70
CA GLY A 279 -4.25 -18.21 -10.93
C GLY A 279 -5.04 -18.44 -12.23
N ILE A 280 -6.05 -17.59 -12.53
CA ILE A 280 -6.81 -17.62 -13.78
C ILE A 280 -5.88 -17.46 -14.98
N PHE A 281 -5.02 -16.44 -14.96
CA PHE A 281 -4.09 -16.16 -16.06
C PHE A 281 -3.06 -17.28 -16.25
N LEU A 282 -2.48 -17.80 -15.16
CA LEU A 282 -1.51 -18.89 -15.23
C LEU A 282 -2.15 -20.16 -15.84
N VAL A 283 -3.35 -20.52 -15.41
CA VAL A 283 -4.06 -21.66 -16.00
C VAL A 283 -4.38 -21.40 -17.48
N GLY A 284 -4.86 -20.20 -17.81
CA GLY A 284 -5.23 -19.84 -19.19
C GLY A 284 -4.05 -19.84 -20.16
N ILE A 285 -2.86 -19.39 -19.70
CA ILE A 285 -1.65 -19.34 -20.52
C ILE A 285 -0.98 -20.71 -20.66
N TYR A 286 -0.83 -21.42 -19.54
CA TYR A 286 0.00 -22.63 -19.51
C TYR A 286 -0.77 -23.93 -19.70
N SER A 287 -2.10 -23.96 -19.44
CA SER A 287 -2.89 -25.17 -19.50
C SER A 287 -3.89 -25.17 -20.65
N LYS A 288 -3.50 -25.76 -21.78
CA LYS A 288 -4.39 -25.95 -22.96
C LYS A 288 -5.50 -27.02 -22.73
N ARG A 289 -5.45 -27.75 -21.61
CA ARG A 289 -6.35 -28.88 -21.34
C ARG A 289 -7.56 -28.52 -20.50
N ILE A 290 -7.46 -27.42 -19.73
CA ILE A 290 -8.48 -26.97 -18.80
C ILE A 290 -9.47 -26.06 -19.54
N GLN A 291 -10.77 -26.36 -19.41
CA GLN A 291 -11.85 -25.61 -20.07
C GLN A 291 -12.19 -24.32 -19.29
N SER A 292 -12.80 -23.35 -19.99
CA SER A 292 -13.22 -22.07 -19.42
C SER A 292 -14.16 -22.21 -18.21
N ASN A 293 -15.08 -23.18 -18.26
CA ASN A 293 -16.01 -23.46 -17.16
C ASN A 293 -15.26 -23.90 -15.89
N ALA A 294 -14.27 -24.80 -16.02
CA ALA A 294 -13.47 -25.25 -14.90
C ALA A 294 -12.69 -24.10 -14.27
N ILE A 295 -12.11 -23.21 -15.11
CA ILE A 295 -11.40 -22.01 -14.64
C ILE A 295 -12.37 -21.06 -13.93
N PHE A 296 -13.54 -20.81 -14.50
CA PHE A 296 -14.53 -19.91 -13.92
C PHE A 296 -14.98 -20.37 -12.52
N TYR A 297 -15.42 -21.63 -12.40
CA TYR A 297 -15.86 -22.16 -11.10
C TYR A 297 -14.71 -22.25 -10.08
N SER A 298 -13.51 -22.59 -10.52
CA SER A 298 -12.33 -22.60 -9.62
C SER A 298 -12.02 -21.20 -9.11
N ALA A 299 -12.11 -20.18 -9.95
CA ALA A 299 -11.88 -18.79 -9.56
C ALA A 299 -12.92 -18.32 -8.54
N VAL A 300 -14.20 -18.61 -8.77
CA VAL A 300 -15.27 -18.24 -7.82
C VAL A 300 -15.06 -18.94 -6.47
N LEU A 301 -14.82 -20.25 -6.46
CA LEU A 301 -14.57 -21.00 -5.23
C LEU A 301 -13.32 -20.53 -4.51
N SER A 302 -12.25 -20.29 -5.24
CA SER A 302 -11.00 -19.76 -4.71
C SER A 302 -11.20 -18.39 -4.07
N GLN A 303 -11.91 -17.49 -4.75
CA GLN A 303 -12.17 -16.15 -4.23
C GLN A 303 -13.03 -16.17 -2.96
N ILE A 304 -14.06 -17.00 -2.91
CA ILE A 304 -14.88 -17.20 -1.70
C ILE A 304 -14.00 -17.73 -0.56
N THR A 305 -13.13 -18.71 -0.83
CA THR A 305 -12.22 -19.26 0.16
C THR A 305 -11.24 -18.21 0.67
N ILE A 306 -10.70 -17.34 -0.20
CA ILE A 306 -9.82 -16.23 0.21
C ILE A 306 -10.56 -15.23 1.10
N PHE A 307 -11.81 -14.89 0.80
CA PHE A 307 -12.62 -14.03 1.69
C PHE A 307 -12.84 -14.66 3.06
N ILE A 308 -13.09 -15.97 3.11
CA ILE A 308 -13.26 -16.71 4.38
C ILE A 308 -11.93 -16.70 5.16
N ILE A 309 -10.81 -17.00 4.52
CA ILE A 309 -9.48 -16.96 5.17
C ILE A 309 -9.18 -15.55 5.67
N TYR A 310 -9.40 -14.51 4.85
CA TYR A 310 -9.19 -13.13 5.24
C TYR A 310 -10.02 -12.77 6.47
N TYR A 311 -11.29 -13.10 6.49
CA TYR A 311 -12.17 -12.80 7.60
C TYR A 311 -11.72 -13.50 8.89
N PHE A 312 -11.50 -14.83 8.86
CA PHE A 312 -11.21 -15.63 10.05
C PHE A 312 -9.76 -15.60 10.52
N ALA A 313 -8.81 -15.26 9.67
CA ALA A 313 -7.38 -15.26 10.03
C ALA A 313 -6.77 -13.85 10.15
N ILE A 314 -7.43 -12.82 9.62
CA ILE A 314 -6.88 -11.47 9.58
C ILE A 314 -7.87 -10.46 10.17
N TYR A 315 -9.06 -10.33 9.58
CA TYR A 315 -9.99 -9.22 9.85
C TYR A 315 -10.52 -9.18 11.28
N ILE A 316 -10.83 -10.32 11.88
CA ILE A 316 -11.39 -10.40 13.25
C ILE A 316 -10.35 -10.17 14.36
N TYR A 317 -9.06 -10.11 14.02
CA TYR A 317 -7.98 -9.90 14.99
C TYR A 317 -7.53 -8.44 15.00
N PRO A 318 -7.13 -7.90 16.18
CA PRO A 318 -6.49 -6.60 16.27
C PRO A 318 -5.21 -6.54 15.42
N SER A 319 -4.83 -5.33 15.00
CA SER A 319 -3.60 -5.14 14.22
C SER A 319 -2.38 -5.58 15.03
N GLY A 320 -1.67 -6.56 14.51
CA GLY A 320 -0.48 -7.17 15.16
C GLY A 320 -0.74 -8.51 15.82
N GLU A 321 -2.00 -8.99 15.88
CA GLU A 321 -2.41 -10.28 16.44
C GLU A 321 -3.03 -11.20 15.37
N GLU A 322 -2.89 -10.82 14.09
CA GLU A 322 -3.42 -11.61 12.99
C GLU A 322 -2.74 -12.98 12.91
N ARG A 323 -3.50 -14.02 12.63
CA ARG A 323 -3.01 -15.41 12.50
C ARG A 323 -2.36 -15.71 11.15
N LEU A 324 -2.45 -14.78 10.19
CA LEU A 324 -1.86 -14.91 8.87
C LEU A 324 -1.49 -13.54 8.31
N GLY A 325 -0.25 -13.37 7.86
CA GLY A 325 0.17 -12.19 7.12
C GLY A 325 -0.57 -12.10 5.77
N TYR A 326 -1.15 -10.97 5.44
CA TYR A 326 -1.99 -10.78 4.24
C TYR A 326 -1.25 -11.09 2.93
N LEU A 327 0.06 -10.97 2.88
CA LEU A 327 0.86 -11.29 1.68
C LEU A 327 0.73 -12.76 1.25
N TRP A 328 0.50 -13.68 2.19
CA TRP A 328 0.29 -15.09 1.88
C TRP A 328 -0.96 -15.37 1.07
N LEU A 329 -1.97 -14.48 1.14
CA LEU A 329 -3.21 -14.62 0.36
C LEU A 329 -2.97 -14.67 -1.15
N ASN A 330 -1.92 -13.98 -1.64
CA ASN A 330 -1.56 -14.01 -3.06
C ASN A 330 -1.10 -15.41 -3.50
N PHE A 331 -0.23 -16.01 -2.72
CA PHE A 331 0.25 -17.38 -2.98
C PHE A 331 -0.88 -18.40 -2.84
N ILE A 332 -1.65 -18.30 -1.76
CA ILE A 332 -2.77 -19.22 -1.48
C ILE A 332 -3.82 -19.12 -2.59
N GLY A 333 -4.22 -17.89 -2.97
CA GLY A 333 -5.23 -17.66 -4.01
C GLY A 333 -4.82 -18.21 -5.37
N ALA A 334 -3.59 -17.93 -5.79
CA ALA A 334 -3.07 -18.45 -7.07
C ALA A 334 -3.00 -19.99 -7.08
N THR A 335 -2.41 -20.56 -6.04
CA THR A 335 -2.26 -22.03 -5.93
C THR A 335 -3.61 -22.71 -5.85
N LEU A 336 -4.53 -22.19 -5.03
CA LEU A 336 -5.89 -22.75 -4.88
C LEU A 336 -6.64 -22.72 -6.20
N THR A 337 -6.59 -21.60 -6.94
CA THR A 337 -7.25 -21.48 -8.24
C THR A 337 -6.69 -22.50 -9.23
N ILE A 338 -5.38 -22.68 -9.31
CA ILE A 338 -4.72 -23.65 -10.20
C ILE A 338 -5.13 -25.09 -9.84
N VAL A 339 -5.06 -25.44 -8.55
CA VAL A 339 -5.40 -26.79 -8.08
C VAL A 339 -6.88 -27.09 -8.29
N LEU A 340 -7.78 -26.16 -7.94
CA LEU A 340 -9.21 -26.34 -8.14
C LEU A 340 -9.56 -26.44 -9.64
N ALA A 341 -8.94 -25.63 -10.51
CA ALA A 341 -9.17 -25.72 -11.96
C ALA A 341 -8.80 -27.09 -12.49
N TRP A 342 -7.66 -27.65 -12.07
CA TRP A 342 -7.21 -28.97 -12.46
C TRP A 342 -8.15 -30.08 -11.91
N LEU A 343 -8.59 -29.98 -10.66
CA LEU A 343 -9.51 -30.94 -10.05
C LEU A 343 -10.88 -30.91 -10.71
N LEU A 344 -11.47 -29.73 -10.91
CA LEU A 344 -12.79 -29.59 -11.54
C LEU A 344 -12.77 -30.08 -12.98
N GLU A 345 -11.74 -29.78 -13.77
CA GLU A 345 -11.59 -30.31 -15.10
C GLU A 345 -11.57 -31.85 -15.09
N ARG A 346 -10.79 -32.43 -14.17
CA ARG A 346 -10.63 -33.89 -14.15
C ARG A 346 -11.85 -34.64 -13.62
N LEU A 347 -12.51 -34.10 -12.59
CA LEU A 347 -13.58 -34.80 -11.86
C LEU A 347 -14.98 -34.48 -12.41
N VAL A 348 -15.20 -33.26 -12.90
CA VAL A 348 -16.52 -32.79 -13.32
C VAL A 348 -16.63 -32.67 -14.84
N PHE A 349 -15.75 -31.86 -15.45
CA PHE A 349 -15.93 -31.48 -16.87
C PHE A 349 -15.39 -32.51 -17.87
N LYS A 350 -14.34 -33.26 -17.51
CA LYS A 350 -13.84 -34.35 -18.38
C LYS A 350 -14.85 -35.46 -18.54
N ASN A 351 -15.60 -35.76 -17.48
CA ASN A 351 -16.65 -36.81 -17.57
C ASN A 351 -17.84 -36.38 -18.40
N GLN A 352 -18.15 -35.07 -18.50
CA GLN A 352 -19.25 -34.62 -19.38
C GLN A 352 -18.97 -34.84 -20.87
N LYS A 353 -17.70 -34.85 -21.31
CA LYS A 353 -17.34 -35.20 -22.68
C LYS A 353 -17.53 -36.69 -23.00
N ALA A 354 -17.44 -37.56 -22.02
CA ALA A 354 -17.65 -38.99 -22.20
C ALA A 354 -19.14 -39.37 -22.36
N PHE A 355 -20.05 -38.49 -21.90
CA PHE A 355 -21.50 -38.69 -22.03
C PHE A 355 -22.13 -37.93 -23.24
N ALA A 356 -21.35 -37.05 -23.91
CA ALA A 356 -21.81 -36.26 -25.06
C ALA A 356 -21.34 -36.80 -26.41
N ASN A 357 -20.58 -37.91 -26.44
CA ASN A 357 -20.25 -38.75 -27.57
C ASN A 357 -20.94 -40.11 -27.40
#